data_d7ea2fec34fac88927f00c6690aece19
#
_entry.id   d7ea2fec34fac88927f00c6690aece19
#
_cell.length_a   1.000
_cell.length_b   1.000
_cell.length_c   1.000
_cell.angle_alpha   90.00
_cell.angle_beta   90.00
_cell.angle_gamma   90.00
#
_symmetry.space_group_name_H-M   'P 1'
#
loop_
_entity.id
_entity.type
_entity.pdbx_description
1 polymer ?
#
loop_
_entity_poly.entity_id
_entity_poly.type
_entity_poly.pdbx_seq_one_letter_code
_entity_poly.pdbx_strand_id
1 'polypeptide(L)'
;MKKRWHFALMCAGLLAVQTAAYAQKGMDQININGQFVMAARVGKVERVQALLDQGASVNSRDRNGDTPLNMAAAKGNAELVQVLLKAGADVNLGNLSGVTPLMGAAFSANAQAFSALLAAGAKTDPLDRVKKNAATYAAAHGCTNCLQELVKAKTDVNAKLENDLTLLMWAAAYGQEESVRYLLAQGADREAKDNRGKTAEMMARDANHLALAQLLNTAAR
;
A
#
# COMPACT_ATOMS: atom_id res chain seq x y z
N MET A 1 30.92 -49.74 -34.87
CA MET A 1 30.86 -48.27 -34.80
C MET A 1 29.44 -47.67 -34.93
N LYS A 2 28.47 -48.32 -35.55
CA LYS A 2 27.10 -47.78 -35.77
C LYS A 2 26.23 -47.63 -34.52
N LYS A 3 26.41 -48.45 -33.47
CA LYS A 3 25.57 -48.40 -32.23
C LYS A 3 25.86 -47.18 -31.30
N ARG A 4 27.04 -46.57 -31.37
CA ARG A 4 27.40 -45.41 -30.51
C ARG A 4 26.75 -44.10 -31.00
N TRP A 5 26.48 -44.00 -32.29
CA TRP A 5 25.85 -42.80 -32.87
C TRP A 5 24.35 -42.71 -32.57
N HIS A 6 23.64 -43.81 -32.46
CA HIS A 6 22.21 -43.82 -32.10
C HIS A 6 21.97 -43.40 -30.66
N PHE A 7 22.89 -43.74 -29.74
CA PHE A 7 22.77 -43.33 -28.34
C PHE A 7 23.03 -41.83 -28.15
N ALA A 8 23.98 -41.26 -28.85
CA ALA A 8 24.28 -39.82 -28.80
C ALA A 8 23.14 -38.96 -29.39
N LEU A 9 22.51 -39.40 -30.46
CA LEU A 9 21.34 -38.73 -31.06
C LEU A 9 20.10 -38.82 -30.15
N MET A 10 19.90 -39.92 -29.47
CA MET A 10 18.79 -40.10 -28.51
C MET A 10 18.96 -39.21 -27.28
N CYS A 11 20.18 -39.06 -26.75
CA CYS A 11 20.46 -38.19 -25.61
C CYS A 11 20.34 -36.70 -26.00
N ALA A 12 20.80 -36.33 -27.19
CA ALA A 12 20.65 -34.96 -27.69
C ALA A 12 19.18 -34.56 -27.92
N GLY A 13 18.36 -35.51 -28.43
CA GLY A 13 16.92 -35.31 -28.58
C GLY A 13 16.18 -35.14 -27.25
N LEU A 14 16.52 -35.97 -26.24
CA LEU A 14 15.94 -35.86 -24.89
C LEU A 14 16.30 -34.54 -24.20
N LEU A 15 17.55 -34.07 -24.33
CA LEU A 15 17.99 -32.78 -23.81
C LEU A 15 17.25 -31.59 -24.50
N ALA A 16 17.09 -31.65 -25.82
CA ALA A 16 16.38 -30.60 -26.57
C ALA A 16 14.88 -30.53 -26.18
N VAL A 17 14.23 -31.68 -25.98
CA VAL A 17 12.83 -31.74 -25.53
C VAL A 17 12.70 -31.20 -24.10
N GLN A 18 13.63 -31.51 -23.21
CA GLN A 18 13.62 -31.01 -21.84
C GLN A 18 13.83 -29.48 -21.80
N THR A 19 14.79 -28.95 -22.57
CA THR A 19 15.04 -27.50 -22.63
C THR A 19 13.85 -26.75 -23.22
N ALA A 20 13.21 -27.29 -24.26
CA ALA A 20 12.00 -26.71 -24.85
C ALA A 20 10.82 -26.72 -23.84
N ALA A 21 10.65 -27.80 -23.10
CA ALA A 21 9.62 -27.89 -22.06
C ALA A 21 9.86 -26.88 -20.91
N TYR A 22 11.11 -26.68 -20.48
CA TYR A 22 11.46 -25.67 -19.50
C TYR A 22 11.23 -24.24 -20.04
N ALA A 23 11.58 -23.96 -21.28
CA ALA A 23 11.34 -22.68 -21.93
C ALA A 23 9.84 -22.39 -22.06
N GLN A 24 9.05 -23.38 -22.51
CA GLN A 24 7.59 -23.26 -22.61
C GLN A 24 6.95 -23.00 -21.24
N LYS A 25 7.32 -23.77 -20.21
CA LYS A 25 6.84 -23.57 -18.84
C LYS A 25 7.18 -22.17 -18.32
N GLY A 26 8.36 -21.66 -18.62
CA GLY A 26 8.75 -20.28 -18.29
C GLY A 26 7.89 -19.22 -18.98
N MET A 27 7.56 -19.41 -20.26
CA MET A 27 6.69 -18.50 -21.01
C MET A 27 5.24 -18.55 -20.51
N ASP A 28 4.72 -19.74 -20.20
CA ASP A 28 3.37 -19.91 -19.65
C ASP A 28 3.26 -19.23 -18.27
N GLN A 29 4.32 -19.36 -17.43
CA GLN A 29 4.39 -18.70 -16.13
C GLN A 29 4.43 -17.18 -16.25
N ILE A 30 5.16 -16.63 -17.21
CA ILE A 30 5.18 -15.18 -17.46
C ILE A 30 3.79 -14.71 -17.88
N ASN A 31 3.10 -15.45 -18.73
CA ASN A 31 1.74 -15.11 -19.17
C ASN A 31 0.74 -15.17 -18.01
N ILE A 32 0.78 -16.21 -17.15
CA ILE A 32 -0.09 -16.35 -15.99
C ILE A 32 0.12 -15.19 -15.01
N ASN A 33 1.37 -14.83 -14.71
CA ASN A 33 1.69 -13.71 -13.82
C ASN A 33 1.19 -12.37 -14.38
N GLY A 34 1.33 -12.16 -15.69
CA GLY A 34 0.78 -10.96 -16.36
C GLY A 34 -0.74 -10.89 -16.26
N GLN A 35 -1.44 -12.00 -16.51
CA GLN A 35 -2.89 -12.08 -16.35
C GLN A 35 -3.31 -11.84 -14.89
N PHE A 36 -2.57 -12.38 -13.92
CA PHE A 36 -2.81 -12.23 -12.50
C PHE A 36 -2.72 -10.78 -12.05
N VAL A 37 -1.64 -10.07 -12.43
CA VAL A 37 -1.48 -8.64 -12.17
C VAL A 37 -2.61 -7.82 -12.80
N MET A 38 -3.02 -8.14 -14.04
CA MET A 38 -4.14 -7.47 -14.71
C MET A 38 -5.47 -7.74 -14.02
N ALA A 39 -5.75 -8.97 -13.59
CA ALA A 39 -6.97 -9.32 -12.86
C ALA A 39 -7.05 -8.56 -11.52
N ALA A 40 -5.94 -8.47 -10.78
CA ALA A 40 -5.86 -7.69 -9.56
C ALA A 40 -6.05 -6.19 -9.80
N ARG A 41 -5.44 -5.65 -10.88
CA ARG A 41 -5.61 -4.24 -11.27
C ARG A 41 -7.07 -3.90 -11.57
N VAL A 42 -7.83 -4.81 -12.16
CA VAL A 42 -9.26 -4.61 -12.43
C VAL A 42 -10.13 -4.91 -11.21
N GLY A 43 -9.59 -5.63 -10.21
CA GLY A 43 -10.30 -6.00 -8.98
C GLY A 43 -11.19 -7.25 -9.14
N LYS A 44 -10.87 -8.14 -10.09
CA LYS A 44 -11.63 -9.38 -10.35
C LYS A 44 -11.21 -10.49 -9.41
N VAL A 45 -11.86 -10.58 -8.23
CA VAL A 45 -11.49 -11.49 -7.13
C VAL A 45 -11.48 -12.95 -7.58
N GLU A 46 -12.54 -13.43 -8.25
CA GLU A 46 -12.66 -14.82 -8.70
C GLU A 46 -11.56 -15.16 -9.73
N ARG A 47 -11.21 -14.21 -10.61
CA ARG A 47 -10.15 -14.42 -11.59
C ARG A 47 -8.77 -14.45 -10.92
N VAL A 48 -8.55 -13.61 -9.92
CA VAL A 48 -7.33 -13.62 -9.10
C VAL A 48 -7.17 -14.98 -8.41
N GLN A 49 -8.23 -15.48 -7.77
CA GLN A 49 -8.21 -16.80 -7.12
C GLN A 49 -7.90 -17.91 -8.12
N ALA A 50 -8.60 -17.95 -9.25
CA ALA A 50 -8.38 -18.96 -10.28
C ALA A 50 -6.93 -18.95 -10.83
N LEU A 51 -6.29 -17.79 -10.91
CA LEU A 51 -4.91 -17.68 -11.37
C LEU A 51 -3.90 -18.09 -10.29
N LEU A 52 -4.20 -17.84 -9.01
CA LEU A 52 -3.42 -18.36 -7.87
C LEU A 52 -3.45 -19.89 -7.85
N ASP A 53 -4.63 -20.49 -8.07
CA ASP A 53 -4.79 -21.96 -8.11
C ASP A 53 -4.02 -22.58 -9.30
N GLN A 54 -3.82 -21.83 -10.39
CA GLN A 54 -2.98 -22.20 -11.53
C GLN A 54 -1.48 -21.96 -11.30
N GLY A 55 -1.08 -21.47 -10.12
CA GLY A 55 0.31 -21.24 -9.74
C GLY A 55 0.87 -19.87 -10.12
N ALA A 56 0.02 -18.85 -10.28
CA ALA A 56 0.51 -17.47 -10.40
C ALA A 56 1.31 -17.07 -9.14
N SER A 57 2.40 -16.35 -9.34
CA SER A 57 3.20 -15.83 -8.23
C SER A 57 2.49 -14.66 -7.55
N VAL A 58 2.12 -14.83 -6.28
CA VAL A 58 1.32 -13.86 -5.51
C VAL A 58 1.98 -12.48 -5.41
N ASN A 59 3.31 -12.42 -5.44
CA ASN A 59 4.10 -11.18 -5.37
C ASN A 59 4.59 -10.68 -6.74
N SER A 60 3.96 -11.13 -7.84
CA SER A 60 4.25 -10.61 -9.18
C SER A 60 4.08 -9.09 -9.21
N ARG A 61 4.91 -8.41 -10.02
CA ARG A 61 4.91 -6.95 -10.09
C ARG A 61 4.59 -6.43 -11.49
N ASP A 62 3.94 -5.29 -11.55
CA ASP A 62 3.82 -4.53 -12.78
C ASP A 62 5.06 -3.65 -13.05
N ARG A 63 4.98 -2.78 -14.08
CA ARG A 63 6.06 -1.86 -14.47
C ARG A 63 6.36 -0.79 -13.41
N ASN A 64 5.41 -0.46 -12.54
CA ASN A 64 5.57 0.47 -11.43
C ASN A 64 6.11 -0.24 -10.18
N GLY A 65 6.29 -1.55 -10.25
CA GLY A 65 6.64 -2.40 -9.11
C GLY A 65 5.46 -2.68 -8.20
N ASP A 66 4.23 -2.33 -8.59
CA ASP A 66 3.04 -2.62 -7.80
C ASP A 66 2.75 -4.12 -7.82
N THR A 67 2.56 -4.69 -6.63
CA THR A 67 2.04 -6.05 -6.47
C THR A 67 0.51 -6.03 -6.52
N PRO A 68 -0.14 -7.19 -6.75
CA PRO A 68 -1.60 -7.31 -6.60
C PRO A 68 -2.11 -6.78 -5.26
N LEU A 69 -1.35 -6.96 -4.17
CA LEU A 69 -1.71 -6.47 -2.85
C LEU A 69 -1.64 -4.93 -2.76
N ASN A 70 -0.59 -4.28 -3.36
CA ASN A 70 -0.54 -2.82 -3.47
C ASN A 70 -1.77 -2.28 -4.23
N MET A 71 -2.11 -2.91 -5.37
CA MET A 71 -3.24 -2.50 -6.20
C MET A 71 -4.58 -2.63 -5.48
N ALA A 72 -4.80 -3.77 -4.79
CA ALA A 72 -6.02 -4.04 -4.05
C ALA A 72 -6.20 -3.03 -2.90
N ALA A 73 -5.13 -2.78 -2.14
CA ALA A 73 -5.12 -1.84 -1.02
C ALA A 73 -5.39 -0.40 -1.47
N ALA A 74 -4.68 0.06 -2.52
CA ALA A 74 -4.85 1.41 -3.06
C ALA A 74 -6.26 1.68 -3.64
N LYS A 75 -6.98 0.63 -4.06
CA LYS A 75 -8.37 0.70 -4.50
C LYS A 75 -9.39 0.49 -3.38
N GLY A 76 -8.95 0.19 -2.17
CA GLY A 76 -9.84 -0.14 -1.07
C GLY A 76 -10.62 -1.44 -1.26
N ASN A 77 -10.12 -2.37 -2.08
CA ASN A 77 -10.76 -3.67 -2.26
C ASN A 77 -10.37 -4.62 -1.13
N ALA A 78 -11.07 -4.52 0.00
CA ALA A 78 -10.78 -5.29 1.21
C ALA A 78 -10.92 -6.81 1.01
N GLU A 79 -11.85 -7.25 0.16
CA GLU A 79 -12.02 -8.66 -0.17
C GLU A 79 -10.79 -9.21 -0.90
N LEU A 80 -10.33 -8.50 -1.92
CA LEU A 80 -9.13 -8.89 -2.66
C LEU A 80 -7.86 -8.85 -1.78
N VAL A 81 -7.76 -7.87 -0.88
CA VAL A 81 -6.70 -7.81 0.14
C VAL A 81 -6.68 -9.08 0.97
N GLN A 82 -7.84 -9.54 1.48
CA GLN A 82 -7.92 -10.76 2.27
C GLN A 82 -7.53 -12.01 1.47
N VAL A 83 -7.99 -12.13 0.22
CA VAL A 83 -7.62 -13.25 -0.67
C VAL A 83 -6.11 -13.31 -0.87
N LEU A 84 -5.49 -12.18 -1.16
CA LEU A 84 -4.05 -12.10 -1.40
C LEU A 84 -3.21 -12.38 -0.14
N LEU A 85 -3.65 -11.88 1.03
CA LEU A 85 -3.00 -12.17 2.30
C LEU A 85 -3.07 -13.67 2.64
N LYS A 86 -4.23 -14.31 2.44
CA LYS A 86 -4.39 -15.77 2.60
C LYS A 86 -3.49 -16.57 1.66
N ALA A 87 -3.24 -16.05 0.46
CA ALA A 87 -2.33 -16.65 -0.51
C ALA A 87 -0.85 -16.40 -0.22
N GLY A 88 -0.50 -15.74 0.89
CA GLY A 88 0.88 -15.48 1.30
C GLY A 88 1.52 -14.28 0.62
N ALA A 89 0.73 -13.27 0.21
CA ALA A 89 1.29 -12.01 -0.27
C ALA A 89 2.17 -11.34 0.79
N ASP A 90 3.33 -10.83 0.38
CA ASP A 90 4.19 -10.05 1.27
C ASP A 90 3.54 -8.70 1.60
N VAL A 91 3.09 -8.56 2.85
CA VAL A 91 2.35 -7.42 3.36
C VAL A 91 3.17 -6.13 3.37
N ASN A 92 4.50 -6.22 3.33
CA ASN A 92 5.41 -5.08 3.43
C ASN A 92 6.07 -4.70 2.08
N LEU A 93 5.74 -5.40 1.01
CA LEU A 93 6.38 -5.21 -0.27
C LEU A 93 5.92 -3.91 -0.95
N GLY A 94 6.71 -2.85 -0.83
CA GLY A 94 6.46 -1.57 -1.48
C GLY A 94 6.73 -1.60 -2.99
N ASN A 95 6.07 -0.71 -3.72
CA ASN A 95 6.32 -0.48 -5.15
C ASN A 95 7.63 0.32 -5.39
N LEU A 96 7.95 0.68 -6.65
CA LEU A 96 9.16 1.44 -6.98
C LEU A 96 9.19 2.84 -6.35
N SER A 97 8.06 3.39 -5.94
CA SER A 97 7.98 4.65 -5.19
C SER A 97 8.07 4.45 -3.67
N GLY A 98 8.24 3.23 -3.19
CA GLY A 98 8.27 2.89 -1.77
C GLY A 98 6.89 2.82 -1.11
N VAL A 99 5.81 2.97 -1.89
CA VAL A 99 4.44 2.90 -1.37
C VAL A 99 4.10 1.46 -1.01
N THR A 100 3.85 1.21 0.28
CA THR A 100 3.47 -0.10 0.80
C THR A 100 1.95 -0.34 0.66
N PRO A 101 1.46 -1.60 0.76
CA PRO A 101 0.03 -1.87 0.82
C PRO A 101 -0.70 -1.09 1.91
N LEU A 102 -0.09 -0.95 3.11
CA LEU A 102 -0.68 -0.20 4.22
C LEU A 102 -0.89 1.29 3.88
N MET A 103 0.09 1.91 3.20
CA MET A 103 -0.06 3.28 2.70
C MET A 103 -1.18 3.38 1.66
N GLY A 104 -1.32 2.37 0.78
CA GLY A 104 -2.41 2.29 -0.19
C GLY A 104 -3.79 2.21 0.45
N ALA A 105 -3.94 1.39 1.49
CA ALA A 105 -5.20 1.29 2.24
C ALA A 105 -5.53 2.59 3.00
N ALA A 106 -4.52 3.27 3.55
CA ALA A 106 -4.68 4.59 4.17
C ALA A 106 -5.11 5.64 3.14
N PHE A 107 -4.50 5.65 1.94
CA PHE A 107 -4.83 6.53 0.82
C PHE A 107 -6.29 6.34 0.36
N SER A 108 -6.75 5.10 0.24
CA SER A 108 -8.14 4.80 -0.15
C SER A 108 -9.14 5.01 0.99
N ALA A 109 -8.68 5.41 2.18
CA ALA A 109 -9.45 5.54 3.42
C ALA A 109 -10.27 4.27 3.76
N ASN A 110 -9.80 3.09 3.35
CA ASN A 110 -10.49 1.83 3.60
C ASN A 110 -10.00 1.18 4.91
N ALA A 111 -10.74 1.42 5.99
CA ALA A 111 -10.41 0.92 7.32
C ALA A 111 -10.35 -0.62 7.39
N GLN A 112 -11.22 -1.32 6.65
CA GLN A 112 -11.24 -2.79 6.66
C GLN A 112 -9.97 -3.39 6.03
N ALA A 113 -9.54 -2.86 4.88
CA ALA A 113 -8.28 -3.27 4.25
C ALA A 113 -7.08 -2.91 5.14
N PHE A 114 -7.12 -1.71 5.75
CA PHE A 114 -6.08 -1.23 6.65
C PHE A 114 -5.91 -2.14 7.87
N SER A 115 -7.01 -2.47 8.57
CA SER A 115 -6.99 -3.38 9.73
C SER A 115 -6.52 -4.79 9.34
N ALA A 116 -6.93 -5.31 8.18
CA ALA A 116 -6.49 -6.61 7.70
C ALA A 116 -4.98 -6.65 7.45
N LEU A 117 -4.42 -5.58 6.88
CA LEU A 117 -2.96 -5.45 6.66
C LEU A 117 -2.19 -5.34 7.98
N LEU A 118 -2.68 -4.55 8.95
CA LEU A 118 -2.07 -4.47 10.28
C LEU A 118 -2.07 -5.83 10.98
N ALA A 119 -3.20 -6.54 10.95
CA ALA A 119 -3.32 -7.88 11.53
C ALA A 119 -2.37 -8.90 10.87
N ALA A 120 -2.04 -8.70 9.58
CA ALA A 120 -1.05 -9.50 8.85
C ALA A 120 0.41 -9.07 9.10
N GLY A 121 0.68 -8.11 9.98
CA GLY A 121 2.02 -7.66 10.34
C GLY A 121 2.58 -6.54 9.43
N ALA A 122 1.70 -5.72 8.85
CA ALA A 122 2.15 -4.55 8.10
C ALA A 122 2.89 -3.57 9.02
N LYS A 123 4.07 -3.12 8.60
CA LYS A 123 4.86 -2.11 9.28
C LYS A 123 4.28 -0.71 9.04
N THR A 124 4.28 0.11 10.08
CA THR A 124 3.72 1.49 10.05
C THR A 124 4.76 2.57 9.79
N ASP A 125 6.04 2.25 10.01
CA ASP A 125 7.20 3.15 9.93
C ASP A 125 7.84 3.32 8.53
N PRO A 126 7.66 2.44 7.52
CA PRO A 126 8.23 2.68 6.21
C PRO A 126 7.84 4.05 5.65
N LEU A 127 8.77 4.64 4.90
CA LEU A 127 8.58 5.91 4.20
C LEU A 127 8.65 5.67 2.68
N ASP A 128 7.76 6.32 1.95
CA ASP A 128 7.84 6.37 0.50
C ASP A 128 8.94 7.36 0.03
N ARG A 129 9.12 7.52 -1.29
CA ARG A 129 10.12 8.42 -1.87
C ARG A 129 9.91 9.91 -1.52
N VAL A 130 8.69 10.30 -1.15
CA VAL A 130 8.35 11.66 -0.72
C VAL A 130 8.23 11.77 0.80
N LYS A 131 8.83 10.82 1.52
CA LYS A 131 8.94 10.78 2.98
C LYS A 131 7.59 10.76 3.72
N LYS A 132 6.58 10.15 3.12
CA LYS A 132 5.27 9.89 3.73
C LYS A 132 5.17 8.46 4.21
N ASN A 133 4.53 8.24 5.35
CA ASN A 133 4.18 6.95 5.90
C ASN A 133 2.66 6.71 5.88
N ALA A 134 2.20 5.56 6.38
CA ALA A 134 0.79 5.24 6.42
C ALA A 134 -0.04 6.25 7.24
N ALA A 135 0.50 6.80 8.34
CA ALA A 135 -0.19 7.80 9.16
C ALA A 135 -0.40 9.13 8.41
N THR A 136 0.59 9.56 7.63
CA THR A 136 0.48 10.73 6.76
C THR A 136 -0.65 10.57 5.74
N TYR A 137 -0.71 9.41 5.07
CA TYR A 137 -1.78 9.11 4.12
C TYR A 137 -3.14 9.06 4.81
N ALA A 138 -3.24 8.43 5.99
CA ALA A 138 -4.47 8.36 6.76
C ALA A 138 -4.97 9.76 7.16
N ALA A 139 -4.09 10.63 7.62
CA ALA A 139 -4.43 12.01 7.98
C ALA A 139 -4.87 12.83 6.77
N ALA A 140 -4.12 12.78 5.66
CA ALA A 140 -4.42 13.53 4.45
C ALA A 140 -5.70 13.07 3.75
N HIS A 141 -6.04 11.80 3.81
CA HIS A 141 -7.21 11.22 3.12
C HIS A 141 -8.41 10.95 4.04
N GLY A 142 -8.37 11.41 5.29
CA GLY A 142 -9.49 11.35 6.21
C GLY A 142 -9.84 9.95 6.72
N CYS A 143 -8.88 9.02 6.70
CA CYS A 143 -9.08 7.70 7.30
C CYS A 143 -8.99 7.78 8.83
N THR A 144 -9.99 8.34 9.49
CA THR A 144 -9.99 8.49 10.96
C THR A 144 -9.87 7.13 11.65
N ASN A 145 -10.53 6.09 11.14
CA ASN A 145 -10.40 4.74 11.69
C ASN A 145 -8.97 4.20 11.55
N CYS A 146 -8.26 4.49 10.42
CA CYS A 146 -6.86 4.13 10.29
C CYS A 146 -5.99 4.86 11.32
N LEU A 147 -6.24 6.13 11.58
CA LEU A 147 -5.55 6.89 12.62
C LEU A 147 -5.80 6.29 14.00
N GLN A 148 -7.02 5.85 14.29
CA GLN A 148 -7.35 5.17 15.55
C GLN A 148 -6.52 3.90 15.74
N GLU A 149 -6.40 3.07 14.71
CA GLU A 149 -5.57 1.86 14.75
C GLU A 149 -4.10 2.19 14.97
N LEU A 150 -3.59 3.22 14.28
CA LEU A 150 -2.20 3.67 14.41
C LEU A 150 -1.90 4.23 15.81
N VAL A 151 -2.81 5.02 16.38
CA VAL A 151 -2.65 5.54 17.76
C VAL A 151 -2.69 4.40 18.78
N LYS A 152 -3.58 3.41 18.61
CA LYS A 152 -3.56 2.17 19.42
C LYS A 152 -2.22 1.43 19.31
N ALA A 153 -1.60 1.44 18.11
CA ALA A 153 -0.27 0.90 17.87
C ALA A 153 0.87 1.83 18.35
N LYS A 154 0.55 2.86 19.16
CA LYS A 154 1.49 3.83 19.75
C LYS A 154 2.19 4.75 18.76
N THR A 155 1.56 5.07 17.63
CA THR A 155 2.05 6.14 16.76
C THR A 155 1.99 7.46 17.52
N ASP A 156 3.11 8.20 17.54
CA ASP A 156 3.16 9.54 18.15
C ASP A 156 2.40 10.54 17.25
N VAL A 157 1.32 11.11 17.79
CA VAL A 157 0.47 12.09 17.06
C VAL A 157 1.18 13.42 16.82
N ASN A 158 2.23 13.73 17.59
CA ASN A 158 3.03 14.93 17.52
C ASN A 158 4.39 14.72 16.81
N ALA A 159 4.61 13.53 16.26
CA ALA A 159 5.81 13.26 15.48
C ALA A 159 5.98 14.28 14.36
N LYS A 160 7.16 14.90 14.31
CA LYS A 160 7.56 15.76 13.21
C LYS A 160 8.08 14.92 12.05
N LEU A 161 7.38 15.00 10.95
CA LEU A 161 7.71 14.35 9.69
C LEU A 161 8.59 15.25 8.82
N GLU A 162 8.70 14.95 7.53
CA GLU A 162 9.43 15.79 6.58
C GLU A 162 8.93 17.25 6.63
N ASN A 163 9.85 18.21 6.65
CA ASN A 163 9.59 19.65 6.79
C ASN A 163 8.88 20.06 8.11
N ASP A 164 9.08 19.30 9.18
CA ASP A 164 8.44 19.48 10.50
C ASP A 164 6.90 19.38 10.47
N LEU A 165 6.32 18.77 9.40
CA LEU A 165 4.89 18.59 9.28
C LEU A 165 4.39 17.54 10.29
N THR A 166 3.28 17.85 10.98
CA THR A 166 2.57 16.93 11.86
C THR A 166 1.35 16.30 11.17
N LEU A 167 0.80 15.23 11.76
CA LEU A 167 -0.43 14.61 11.25
C LEU A 167 -1.60 15.61 11.26
N LEU A 168 -1.67 16.48 12.28
CA LEU A 168 -2.70 17.54 12.38
C LEU A 168 -2.61 18.52 11.20
N MET A 169 -1.39 18.90 10.80
CA MET A 169 -1.17 19.79 9.65
C MET A 169 -1.61 19.13 8.34
N TRP A 170 -1.33 17.84 8.15
CA TRP A 170 -1.79 17.09 6.99
C TRP A 170 -3.31 17.01 6.93
N ALA A 171 -3.98 16.64 8.02
CA ALA A 171 -5.43 16.59 8.08
C ALA A 171 -6.07 17.97 7.83
N ALA A 172 -5.49 19.03 8.39
CA ALA A 172 -5.97 20.40 8.24
C ALA A 172 -5.82 20.92 6.80
N ALA A 173 -4.67 20.70 6.17
CA ALA A 173 -4.40 21.11 4.80
C ALA A 173 -5.31 20.43 3.76
N TYR A 174 -5.79 19.23 4.06
CA TYR A 174 -6.70 18.46 3.19
C TYR A 174 -8.18 18.55 3.63
N GLY A 175 -8.51 19.37 4.63
CA GLY A 175 -9.90 19.62 5.04
C GLY A 175 -10.57 18.45 5.78
N GLN A 176 -9.80 17.56 6.39
CA GLN A 176 -10.30 16.35 7.02
C GLN A 176 -10.76 16.60 8.45
N GLU A 177 -11.95 17.20 8.61
CA GLU A 177 -12.46 17.69 9.90
C GLU A 177 -12.54 16.59 10.98
N GLU A 178 -13.05 15.40 10.64
CA GLU A 178 -13.17 14.29 11.58
C GLU A 178 -11.79 13.85 12.09
N SER A 179 -10.80 13.73 11.18
CA SER A 179 -9.42 13.41 11.54
C SER A 179 -8.78 14.50 12.40
N VAL A 180 -9.04 15.79 12.10
CA VAL A 180 -8.58 16.92 12.93
C VAL A 180 -9.15 16.81 14.34
N ARG A 181 -10.47 16.64 14.48
CA ARG A 181 -11.12 16.48 15.79
C ARG A 181 -10.55 15.30 16.59
N TYR A 182 -10.35 14.18 15.90
CA TYR A 182 -9.77 13.00 16.52
C TYR A 182 -8.33 13.27 16.99
N LEU A 183 -7.47 13.81 16.14
CA LEU A 183 -6.06 14.09 16.48
C LEU A 183 -5.97 15.08 17.67
N LEU A 184 -6.79 16.14 17.69
CA LEU A 184 -6.88 17.06 18.83
C LEU A 184 -7.29 16.34 20.11
N ALA A 185 -8.29 15.46 20.05
CA ALA A 185 -8.71 14.65 21.19
C ALA A 185 -7.60 13.68 21.71
N GLN A 186 -6.66 13.32 20.84
CA GLN A 186 -5.47 12.53 21.19
C GLN A 186 -4.26 13.39 21.62
N GLY A 187 -4.44 14.70 21.81
CA GLY A 187 -3.39 15.60 22.29
C GLY A 187 -2.46 16.11 21.20
N ALA A 188 -2.91 16.18 19.96
CA ALA A 188 -2.14 16.82 18.89
C ALA A 188 -1.91 18.31 19.20
N ASP A 189 -0.65 18.75 19.09
CA ASP A 189 -0.26 20.13 19.33
C ASP A 189 -0.71 21.03 18.17
N ARG A 190 -1.69 21.89 18.44
CA ARG A 190 -2.24 22.83 17.45
C ARG A 190 -1.32 24.00 17.15
N GLU A 191 -0.42 24.33 18.08
CA GLU A 191 0.55 25.42 17.94
C GLU A 191 1.85 24.99 17.29
N ALA A 192 2.00 23.69 17.02
CA ALA A 192 3.15 23.17 16.29
C ALA A 192 3.31 23.91 14.96
N LYS A 193 4.56 24.20 14.59
CA LYS A 193 4.90 24.89 13.35
C LYS A 193 5.75 24.02 12.46
N ASP A 194 5.48 24.08 11.16
CA ASP A 194 6.35 23.51 10.14
C ASP A 194 7.63 24.36 9.98
N ASN A 195 8.55 23.91 9.12
CA ASN A 195 9.82 24.61 8.85
C ASN A 195 9.65 26.00 8.21
N ARG A 196 8.43 26.40 7.81
CA ARG A 196 8.09 27.73 7.30
C ARG A 196 7.36 28.57 8.35
N GLY A 197 7.17 28.06 9.56
CA GLY A 197 6.46 28.71 10.65
C GLY A 197 4.92 28.61 10.55
N LYS A 198 4.37 27.74 9.68
CA LYS A 198 2.92 27.60 9.53
C LYS A 198 2.36 26.57 10.51
N THR A 199 1.24 26.93 11.15
CA THR A 199 0.43 26.03 11.98
C THR A 199 -0.62 25.28 11.14
N ALA A 200 -1.25 24.26 11.74
CA ALA A 200 -2.37 23.55 11.12
C ALA A 200 -3.54 24.50 10.73
N GLU A 201 -3.82 25.51 11.56
CA GLU A 201 -4.84 26.54 11.29
C GLU A 201 -4.52 27.34 10.03
N MET A 202 -3.25 27.82 9.91
CA MET A 202 -2.80 28.55 8.73
C MET A 202 -2.88 27.71 7.47
N MET A 203 -2.54 26.41 7.53
CA MET A 203 -2.64 25.48 6.39
C MET A 203 -4.08 25.25 5.96
N ALA A 204 -5.01 25.09 6.90
CA ALA A 204 -6.44 24.99 6.58
C ALA A 204 -6.96 26.25 5.89
N ARG A 205 -6.53 27.43 6.36
CA ARG A 205 -6.90 28.72 5.76
C ARG A 205 -6.33 28.88 4.34
N ASP A 206 -5.05 28.56 4.14
CA ASP A 206 -4.40 28.62 2.83
C ASP A 206 -5.05 27.67 1.81
N ALA A 207 -5.56 26.53 2.28
CA ALA A 207 -6.30 25.56 1.47
C ALA A 207 -7.80 25.89 1.33
N ASN A 208 -8.26 27.07 1.84
CA ASN A 208 -9.64 27.52 1.82
C ASN A 208 -10.62 26.67 2.65
N HIS A 209 -10.14 25.93 3.64
CA HIS A 209 -10.96 25.19 4.60
C HIS A 209 -11.31 26.08 5.81
N LEU A 210 -12.06 27.18 5.57
CA LEU A 210 -12.27 28.27 6.54
C LEU A 210 -12.97 27.81 7.82
N ALA A 211 -13.98 26.94 7.72
CA ALA A 211 -14.67 26.40 8.89
C ALA A 211 -13.72 25.58 9.79
N LEU A 212 -12.83 24.80 9.16
CA LEU A 212 -11.83 24.00 9.85
C LEU A 212 -10.76 24.90 10.50
N ALA A 213 -10.34 25.97 9.83
CA ALA A 213 -9.44 26.97 10.42
C ALA A 213 -10.05 27.64 11.65
N GLN A 214 -11.35 27.96 11.61
CA GLN A 214 -12.07 28.49 12.79
C GLN A 214 -12.10 27.48 13.93
N LEU A 215 -12.39 26.21 13.65
CA LEU A 215 -12.36 25.14 14.65
C LEU A 215 -10.98 25.03 15.32
N LEU A 216 -9.91 25.06 14.53
CA LEU A 216 -8.53 25.02 15.04
C LEU A 216 -8.19 26.24 15.91
N ASN A 217 -8.77 27.41 15.63
CA ASN A 217 -8.57 28.64 16.41
C ASN A 217 -9.41 28.67 17.71
N THR A 218 -10.68 28.23 17.68
CA THR A 218 -11.62 28.35 18.81
C THR A 218 -11.41 27.34 19.91
N ALA A 219 -10.86 26.19 19.63
CA ALA A 219 -10.54 25.19 20.66
C ALA A 219 -9.36 25.60 21.57
N ALA A 220 -8.87 26.84 21.47
CA ALA A 220 -7.82 27.43 22.30
C ALA A 220 -8.35 28.15 23.58
N ARG A 221 -9.69 28.09 23.81
CA ARG A 221 -10.31 28.76 24.98
C ARG A 221 -10.86 27.73 25.98
#